data_36d14adfa954db29cba61b880ce80b07
#
_entry.id   36d14adfa954db29cba61b880ce80b07
#
_cell.length_a   1.000
_cell.length_b   1.000
_cell.length_c   1.000
_cell.angle_alpha   90.00
_cell.angle_beta   90.00
_cell.angle_gamma   90.00
#
_symmetry.space_group_name_H-M   'P 1'
#
loop_
_entity.id
_entity.type
_entity.pdbx_description
1 polymer ?
#
loop_
_entity_poly.entity_id
_entity_poly.type
_entity_poly.pdbx_seq_one_letter_code
_entity_poly.pdbx_strand_id
1 'polypeptide(L)'
;MNDTQVDHSLCMAHGCNMIASMSLSTKGDDWCCFIHVKAERDDWQAITAELNRLGWLVEAVKCIRANAPEKKMVEVRRNIGLAQRSDLLRKESESAQQWYVRLENVLAESCARAILKEGQL
;
A
#
# COMPACT_ATOMS: atom_id res chain seq x y z
N MET A 1 -7.17 -2.31 28.60
CA MET A 1 -7.11 -1.95 27.18
C MET A 1 -8.23 -2.63 26.41
N ASN A 2 -8.77 -1.94 25.48
CA ASN A 2 -9.89 -2.45 24.73
C ASN A 2 -9.42 -3.16 23.45
N ASP A 3 -9.45 -4.47 23.46
CA ASP A 3 -9.00 -5.26 22.31
C ASP A 3 -9.96 -5.23 21.13
N THR A 4 -11.17 -4.71 21.37
CA THR A 4 -12.15 -4.60 20.30
C THR A 4 -12.01 -3.31 19.51
N GLN A 5 -11.08 -2.46 19.90
CA GLN A 5 -10.87 -1.19 19.25
C GLN A 5 -10.37 -1.39 17.84
N VAL A 6 -11.06 -0.79 16.88
CA VAL A 6 -10.68 -0.90 15.47
C VAL A 6 -9.49 0.01 15.19
N ASP A 7 -8.49 -0.53 14.50
CA ASP A 7 -7.35 0.26 14.06
C ASP A 7 -7.71 0.96 12.75
N HIS A 8 -8.11 2.21 12.85
CA HIS A 8 -8.52 3.00 11.68
C HIS A 8 -7.34 3.40 10.79
N SER A 9 -6.10 3.09 11.20
CA SER A 9 -4.94 3.37 10.36
C SER A 9 -4.77 2.34 9.24
N LEU A 10 -5.42 1.19 9.36
CA LEU A 10 -5.33 0.13 8.36
C LEU A 10 -6.61 0.01 7.53
N CYS A 11 -6.44 -0.43 6.30
CA CYS A 11 -7.55 -0.71 5.40
C CYS A 11 -8.49 -1.76 6.00
N MET A 12 -9.80 -1.58 5.86
CA MET A 12 -10.79 -2.49 6.42
C MET A 12 -10.84 -3.85 5.71
N ALA A 13 -10.30 -3.96 4.51
CA ALA A 13 -10.29 -5.23 3.79
C ALA A 13 -9.52 -6.27 4.61
N HIS A 14 -10.10 -7.45 4.76
CA HIS A 14 -9.53 -8.49 5.61
C HIS A 14 -8.10 -8.84 5.17
N GLY A 15 -7.17 -8.73 6.09
CA GLY A 15 -5.77 -9.06 5.84
C GLY A 15 -4.97 -8.02 5.08
N CYS A 16 -5.57 -6.89 4.72
CA CYS A 16 -4.86 -5.85 3.99
C CYS A 16 -3.81 -5.18 4.89
N ASN A 17 -2.60 -5.02 4.36
CA ASN A 17 -1.49 -4.41 5.09
C ASN A 17 -1.29 -2.93 4.76
N MET A 18 -2.16 -2.35 3.93
CA MET A 18 -2.04 -0.94 3.52
C MET A 18 -2.79 -0.02 4.47
N ILE A 19 -2.33 1.24 4.57
CA ILE A 19 -3.00 2.24 5.40
C ILE A 19 -4.31 2.68 4.77
N ALA A 20 -5.31 2.95 5.63
CA ALA A 20 -6.58 3.48 5.19
C ALA A 20 -6.42 4.97 4.85
N SER A 21 -6.95 5.37 3.72
CA SER A 21 -6.85 6.75 3.27
C SER A 21 -8.18 7.35 2.86
N MET A 22 -9.19 6.52 2.58
CA MET A 22 -10.50 6.99 2.14
C MET A 22 -11.61 6.18 2.78
N SER A 23 -12.74 6.83 3.07
CA SER A 23 -13.90 6.15 3.62
C SER A 23 -14.89 5.82 2.51
N LEU A 24 -15.49 4.64 2.60
CA LEU A 24 -16.56 4.23 1.67
C LEU A 24 -17.90 4.84 2.01
N SER A 25 -18.06 5.31 3.25
CA SER A 25 -19.34 5.85 3.71
C SER A 25 -19.14 7.20 4.37
N THR A 26 -20.23 8.00 4.40
CA THR A 26 -20.21 9.29 5.08
C THR A 26 -20.14 9.16 6.60
N LYS A 27 -20.37 7.96 7.11
CA LYS A 27 -20.31 7.71 8.56
C LYS A 27 -18.88 7.54 9.08
N GLY A 28 -17.91 7.37 8.16
CA GLY A 28 -16.51 7.24 8.55
C GLY A 28 -16.09 5.92 9.14
N ASP A 29 -16.92 4.88 8.99
CA ASP A 29 -16.65 3.57 9.57
C ASP A 29 -15.90 2.63 8.62
N ASP A 30 -16.00 2.86 7.31
CA ASP A 30 -15.49 1.96 6.28
C ASP A 30 -14.26 2.57 5.61
N TRP A 31 -13.14 2.57 6.34
CA TRP A 31 -11.90 3.14 5.84
C TRP A 31 -11.12 2.13 5.02
N CYS A 32 -10.77 2.49 3.80
CA CYS A 32 -10.05 1.63 2.86
C CYS A 32 -8.77 2.30 2.39
N CYS A 33 -7.83 1.48 1.92
CA CYS A 33 -6.67 2.00 1.22
C CYS A 33 -7.10 2.53 -0.16
N PHE A 34 -6.19 3.28 -0.79
CA PHE A 34 -6.49 3.94 -2.06
C PHE A 34 -6.81 2.96 -3.20
N ILE A 35 -6.42 1.70 -3.06
CA ILE A 35 -6.69 0.68 -4.08
C ILE A 35 -8.03 0.00 -3.82
N HIS A 36 -8.26 -0.46 -2.58
CA HIS A 36 -9.51 -1.14 -2.25
C HIS A 36 -10.74 -0.26 -2.41
N VAL A 37 -10.61 1.03 -2.09
CA VAL A 37 -11.76 1.94 -2.13
C VAL A 37 -12.34 2.07 -3.54
N LYS A 38 -11.53 1.91 -4.57
CA LYS A 38 -11.96 2.05 -5.96
C LYS A 38 -12.30 0.73 -6.63
N ALA A 39 -12.09 -0.40 -5.95
CA ALA A 39 -12.22 -1.72 -6.55
C ALA A 39 -13.57 -2.34 -6.23
N GLU A 40 -14.00 -3.23 -7.10
CA GLU A 40 -15.16 -4.07 -6.82
C GLU A 40 -14.84 -5.03 -5.69
N ARG A 41 -15.83 -5.34 -4.87
CA ARG A 41 -15.65 -6.26 -3.74
C ARG A 41 -15.12 -7.62 -4.18
N ASP A 42 -15.51 -8.08 -5.35
CA ASP A 42 -15.04 -9.36 -5.87
C ASP A 42 -13.55 -9.40 -6.13
N ASP A 43 -12.93 -8.22 -6.33
CA ASP A 43 -11.50 -8.10 -6.59
C ASP A 43 -10.67 -7.89 -5.32
N TRP A 44 -11.31 -7.67 -4.18
CA TRP A 44 -10.61 -7.30 -2.95
C TRP A 44 -9.60 -8.35 -2.50
N GLN A 45 -9.95 -9.63 -2.64
CA GLN A 45 -9.06 -10.70 -2.20
C GLN A 45 -7.78 -10.75 -3.02
N ALA A 46 -7.89 -10.58 -4.33
CA ALA A 46 -6.72 -10.53 -5.22
C ALA A 46 -5.83 -9.35 -4.89
N ILE A 47 -6.44 -8.19 -4.63
CA ILE A 47 -5.71 -6.98 -4.25
C ILE A 47 -4.96 -7.21 -2.93
N THR A 48 -5.63 -7.75 -1.93
CA THR A 48 -5.03 -8.01 -0.63
C THR A 48 -3.83 -8.96 -0.76
N ALA A 49 -3.99 -10.02 -1.54
CA ALA A 49 -2.91 -10.98 -1.75
C ALA A 49 -1.70 -10.32 -2.41
N GLU A 50 -1.94 -9.46 -3.41
CA GLU A 50 -0.85 -8.76 -4.10
C GLU A 50 -0.14 -7.76 -3.18
N LEU A 51 -0.90 -7.01 -2.38
CA LEU A 51 -0.31 -6.06 -1.43
C LEU A 51 0.53 -6.79 -0.38
N ASN A 52 0.08 -7.95 0.08
CA ASN A 52 0.86 -8.74 1.03
C ASN A 52 2.13 -9.31 0.39
N ARG A 53 2.05 -9.71 -0.88
CA ARG A 53 3.22 -10.17 -1.63
C ARG A 53 4.26 -9.07 -1.77
N LEU A 54 3.81 -7.83 -1.92
CA LEU A 54 4.67 -6.67 -2.09
C LEU A 54 4.83 -5.90 -0.76
N GLY A 55 4.94 -6.65 0.34
CA GLY A 55 5.04 -6.04 1.68
C GLY A 55 6.15 -5.02 1.80
N TRP A 56 7.30 -5.25 1.16
CA TRP A 56 8.42 -4.30 1.19
C TRP A 56 8.04 -2.96 0.54
N LEU A 57 7.22 -2.99 -0.51
CA LEU A 57 6.79 -1.78 -1.19
C LEU A 57 5.69 -1.06 -0.40
N VAL A 58 4.75 -1.82 0.16
CA VAL A 58 3.73 -1.27 1.05
C VAL A 58 4.38 -0.57 2.23
N GLU A 59 5.39 -1.19 2.84
CA GLU A 59 6.11 -0.58 3.96
C GLU A 59 6.80 0.72 3.54
N ALA A 60 7.39 0.74 2.34
CA ALA A 60 8.01 1.95 1.82
C ALA A 60 7.01 3.09 1.71
N VAL A 61 5.85 2.82 1.13
CA VAL A 61 4.79 3.83 0.99
C VAL A 61 4.34 4.34 2.35
N LYS A 62 4.13 3.44 3.29
CA LYS A 62 3.69 3.80 4.65
C LYS A 62 4.73 4.67 5.35
N CYS A 63 6.01 4.33 5.23
CA CYS A 63 7.09 5.09 5.88
C CYS A 63 7.24 6.48 5.28
N ILE A 64 7.13 6.61 3.95
CA ILE A 64 7.22 7.91 3.30
C ILE A 64 6.06 8.80 3.76
N ARG A 65 4.84 8.25 3.78
CA ARG A 65 3.66 9.00 4.20
C ARG A 65 3.76 9.46 5.64
N ALA A 66 4.30 8.60 6.51
CA ALA A 66 4.44 8.92 7.94
C ALA A 66 5.65 9.79 8.22
N ASN A 67 6.44 10.13 7.21
CA ASN A 67 7.70 10.87 7.40
C ASN A 67 8.59 10.18 8.43
N ALA A 68 8.80 8.88 8.24
CA ALA A 68 9.53 8.04 9.19
C ALA A 68 10.98 8.54 9.37
N PRO A 69 11.58 8.28 10.53
CA PRO A 69 12.97 8.71 10.78
C PRO A 69 13.94 8.00 9.83
N GLU A 70 15.11 8.62 9.66
CA GLU A 70 16.12 8.11 8.71
C GLU A 70 16.52 6.67 8.99
N LYS A 71 16.57 6.27 10.25
CA LYS A 71 16.89 4.90 10.63
C LYS A 71 15.92 3.92 9.95
N LYS A 72 14.64 4.25 9.93
CA LYS A 72 13.62 3.42 9.29
C LYS A 72 13.74 3.50 7.76
N MET A 73 14.07 4.68 7.23
CA MET A 73 14.21 4.86 5.79
C MET A 73 15.39 4.08 5.23
N VAL A 74 16.46 3.89 6.02
CA VAL A 74 17.58 3.04 5.61
C VAL A 74 17.09 1.61 5.37
N GLU A 75 16.25 1.09 6.25
CA GLU A 75 15.67 -0.25 6.08
C GLU A 75 14.80 -0.33 4.83
N VAL A 76 14.01 0.72 4.58
CA VAL A 76 13.16 0.79 3.39
C VAL A 76 14.01 0.67 2.12
N ARG A 77 15.07 1.47 2.04
CA ARG A 77 15.95 1.46 0.85
C ARG A 77 16.64 0.10 0.68
N ARG A 78 17.07 -0.50 1.79
CA ARG A 78 17.70 -1.82 1.74
C ARG A 78 16.73 -2.87 1.22
N ASN A 79 15.49 -2.85 1.68
CA ASN A 79 14.48 -3.83 1.27
C ASN A 79 14.12 -3.68 -0.22
N ILE A 80 14.09 -2.44 -0.72
CA ILE A 80 13.89 -2.18 -2.14
C ILE A 80 15.03 -2.82 -2.95
N GLY A 81 16.28 -2.67 -2.49
CA GLY A 81 17.42 -3.27 -3.14
C GLY A 81 17.39 -4.80 -3.10
N LEU A 82 16.99 -5.37 -1.97
CA LEU A 82 16.89 -6.83 -1.83
C LEU A 82 15.80 -7.41 -2.75
N ALA A 83 14.77 -6.63 -3.04
CA ALA A 83 13.73 -7.02 -3.98
C ALA A 83 14.16 -6.87 -5.43
N GLN A 84 15.39 -6.41 -5.66
CA GLN A 84 15.96 -6.18 -7.00
C GLN A 84 15.15 -5.14 -7.78
N ARG A 85 14.64 -4.14 -7.08
CA ARG A 85 13.86 -3.06 -7.67
C ARG A 85 14.52 -1.70 -7.38
N SER A 86 15.83 -1.62 -7.65
CA SER A 86 16.58 -0.38 -7.46
C SER A 86 16.03 0.78 -8.29
N ASP A 87 15.27 0.46 -9.34
CA ASP A 87 14.56 1.47 -10.14
C ASP A 87 13.51 2.23 -9.31
N LEU A 88 13.12 1.70 -8.15
CA LEU A 88 12.12 2.32 -7.30
C LEU A 88 12.74 3.17 -6.18
N LEU A 89 14.05 3.27 -6.12
CA LEU A 89 14.70 4.17 -5.18
C LEU A 89 14.43 5.62 -5.57
N ARG A 90 14.42 6.50 -4.55
CA ARG A 90 14.20 7.93 -4.79
C ARG A 90 15.28 8.49 -5.70
N LYS A 91 14.86 9.22 -6.72
CA LYS A 91 15.79 9.86 -7.64
C LYS A 91 16.30 11.18 -7.05
N GLU A 92 17.47 11.60 -7.49
CA GLU A 92 18.11 12.79 -6.95
C GLU A 92 17.26 14.05 -7.09
N SER A 93 16.56 14.18 -8.22
CA SER A 93 15.70 15.33 -8.49
C SER A 93 14.27 15.16 -7.99
N GLU A 94 13.97 14.05 -7.34
CA GLU A 94 12.61 13.68 -6.96
C GLU A 94 12.34 14.10 -5.52
N SER A 95 11.21 14.80 -5.29
CA SER A 95 10.77 15.12 -3.94
C SER A 95 10.18 13.88 -3.27
N ALA A 96 10.03 13.93 -1.95
CA ALA A 96 9.41 12.84 -1.21
C ALA A 96 7.97 12.59 -1.71
N GLN A 97 7.23 13.66 -2.01
CA GLN A 97 5.87 13.54 -2.52
C GLN A 97 5.85 12.88 -3.89
N GLN A 98 6.75 13.26 -4.78
CA GLN A 98 6.83 12.65 -6.10
C GLN A 98 7.20 11.17 -6.01
N TRP A 99 8.11 10.84 -5.11
CA TRP A 99 8.50 9.46 -4.86
C TRP A 99 7.32 8.65 -4.34
N TYR A 100 6.59 9.20 -3.36
CA TYR A 100 5.40 8.57 -2.80
C TYR A 100 4.37 8.24 -3.89
N VAL A 101 4.05 9.22 -4.74
CA VAL A 101 3.07 9.03 -5.82
C VAL A 101 3.54 7.95 -6.80
N ARG A 102 4.83 7.96 -7.13
CA ARG A 102 5.39 6.97 -8.05
C ARG A 102 5.26 5.55 -7.49
N LEU A 103 5.57 5.37 -6.21
CA LEU A 103 5.45 4.06 -5.57
C LEU A 103 3.99 3.61 -5.46
N GLU A 104 3.07 4.54 -5.15
CA GLU A 104 1.65 4.21 -5.15
C GLU A 104 1.18 3.74 -6.52
N ASN A 105 1.65 4.38 -7.57
CA ASN A 105 1.28 3.99 -8.94
C ASN A 105 1.78 2.59 -9.27
N VAL A 106 2.98 2.23 -8.82
CA VAL A 106 3.52 0.89 -9.03
C VAL A 106 2.64 -0.14 -8.32
N LEU A 107 2.24 0.14 -7.08
CA LEU A 107 1.33 -0.75 -6.35
C LEU A 107 0.01 -0.91 -7.08
N ALA A 108 -0.60 0.19 -7.52
CA ALA A 108 -1.89 0.16 -8.20
C ALA A 108 -1.81 -0.65 -9.50
N GLU A 109 -0.74 -0.46 -10.28
CA GLU A 109 -0.55 -1.20 -11.52
C GLU A 109 -0.38 -2.70 -11.26
N SER A 110 0.36 -3.05 -10.22
CA SER A 110 0.58 -4.45 -9.87
C SER A 110 -0.73 -5.12 -9.46
N CYS A 111 -1.55 -4.42 -8.68
CA CYS A 111 -2.86 -4.93 -8.27
C CYS A 111 -3.81 -5.07 -9.47
N ALA A 112 -3.77 -4.13 -10.40
CA ALA A 112 -4.58 -4.21 -11.61
C ALA A 112 -4.21 -5.45 -12.42
N ARG A 113 -2.92 -5.74 -12.55
CA ARG A 113 -2.47 -6.95 -13.24
C ARG A 113 -2.90 -8.22 -12.52
N ALA A 114 -2.88 -8.20 -11.18
CA ALA A 114 -3.31 -9.35 -10.39
C ALA A 114 -4.79 -9.66 -10.59
N ILE A 115 -5.62 -8.62 -10.67
CA ILE A 115 -7.05 -8.77 -10.94
C ILE A 115 -7.29 -9.40 -12.33
N LEU A 116 -6.59 -8.89 -13.34
CA LEU A 116 -6.71 -9.42 -14.70
C LEU A 116 -6.27 -10.87 -14.78
N LYS A 117 -5.20 -11.20 -14.09
CA LYS A 117 -4.65 -12.56 -14.09
C LYS A 117 -5.64 -13.54 -13.47
N GLU A 118 -6.30 -13.16 -12.37
CA GLU A 118 -7.30 -13.98 -11.73
C GLU A 118 -8.54 -14.15 -12.59
N GLY A 119 -8.93 -13.10 -13.29
CA GLY A 119 -10.08 -13.13 -14.18
C GLY A 119 -9.89 -14.03 -15.39
N GLN A 120 -8.66 -14.45 -15.69
CA GLN A 120 -8.36 -15.33 -16.81
C GLN A 120 -8.44 -16.82 -16.44
N LEU A 121 -8.64 -17.09 -15.18
CA LEU A 121 -8.82 -18.46 -14.71
C LEU A 121 -10.27 -18.90 -14.84
#